data_e29293fd71c3130f734e12d56ec9d2e2
#
_entry.id   e29293fd71c3130f734e12d56ec9d2e2
#
_cell.length_a   1.000
_cell.length_b   1.000
_cell.length_c   1.000
_cell.angle_alpha   90.00
_cell.angle_beta   90.00
_cell.angle_gamma   90.00
#
_symmetry.space_group_name_H-M   'P 1'
#
loop_
_entity.id
_entity.type
_entity.pdbx_description
1 polymer ?
#
loop_
_entity_poly.entity_id
_entity_poly.type
_entity_poly.pdbx_seq_one_letter_code
_entity_poly.pdbx_strand_id
1 'polypeptide(L)'
;AATPDVAALSELGATQLLHADMGQVARSSVVASDALVSALATDNFGLVLLCSDYRGREIAGRVAALTEAGVVSGASSVSFDGGVLQIGKTALGGSWSMRIVLEGQTPIVGIASGVIDEAEVASPVALTPQALSVELSPEARAIEVVSSVADDSEGVSLQDASTVVCGGRGVNGDFGLVRSLANALGGAVGATRVACDEGWAPRSEQIGQTGLTLTPNLYIGLGVSGAIHHTVGMQSSAHIVAVCDDPDAPI
;
A
#
# COMPACT_ATOMS: atom_id res chain seq x y z
N ALA A 1 6.94 -1.50 -19.05
CA ALA A 1 7.08 -1.18 -17.60
C ALA A 1 8.12 -0.06 -17.47
N ALA A 2 7.95 0.84 -16.48
CA ALA A 2 8.99 1.81 -16.19
C ALA A 2 10.26 1.07 -15.76
N THR A 3 11.41 1.51 -16.24
CA THR A 3 12.69 0.97 -15.77
C THR A 3 12.84 1.33 -14.29
N PRO A 4 13.13 0.39 -13.39
CA PRO A 4 13.29 0.71 -11.98
C PRO A 4 14.46 1.68 -11.78
N ASP A 5 14.35 2.56 -10.80
CA ASP A 5 15.48 3.40 -10.38
C ASP A 5 16.52 2.53 -9.66
N VAL A 6 17.52 2.11 -10.41
CA VAL A 6 18.57 1.19 -9.94
C VAL A 6 19.42 1.86 -8.85
N ALA A 7 19.61 3.19 -8.92
CA ALA A 7 20.40 3.93 -7.93
C ALA A 7 19.67 3.95 -6.58
N ALA A 8 18.40 4.35 -6.57
CA ALA A 8 17.58 4.35 -5.35
C ALA A 8 17.51 2.98 -4.69
N LEU A 9 17.31 1.90 -5.46
CA LEU A 9 17.31 0.54 -4.92
C LEU A 9 18.64 0.14 -4.29
N SER A 10 19.76 0.57 -4.87
CA SER A 10 21.09 0.36 -4.29
C SER A 10 21.26 1.08 -2.97
N GLU A 11 20.84 2.34 -2.87
CA GLU A 11 20.92 3.17 -1.66
C GLU A 11 20.09 2.59 -0.52
N LEU A 12 18.97 1.93 -0.84
CA LEU A 12 18.12 1.22 0.14
C LEU A 12 18.61 -0.21 0.49
N GLY A 13 19.78 -0.62 0.00
CA GLY A 13 20.45 -1.84 0.42
C GLY A 13 20.11 -3.08 -0.41
N ALA A 14 19.51 -2.93 -1.59
CA ALA A 14 19.36 -4.06 -2.50
C ALA A 14 20.74 -4.55 -2.95
N THR A 15 20.93 -5.86 -2.98
CA THR A 15 22.19 -6.51 -3.41
C THR A 15 22.07 -7.24 -4.75
N GLN A 16 20.85 -7.49 -5.19
CA GLN A 16 20.52 -8.13 -6.46
C GLN A 16 19.25 -7.52 -7.04
N LEU A 17 19.19 -7.40 -8.35
CA LEU A 17 18.02 -6.92 -9.07
C LEU A 17 17.66 -7.90 -10.19
N LEU A 18 16.55 -8.61 -10.04
CA LEU A 18 15.97 -9.45 -11.09
C LEU A 18 14.94 -8.63 -11.86
N HIS A 19 15.03 -8.62 -13.17
CA HIS A 19 14.15 -7.86 -14.05
C HIS A 19 13.45 -8.76 -15.07
N ALA A 20 12.13 -8.77 -15.03
CA ALA A 20 11.27 -9.42 -16.01
C ALA A 20 10.54 -8.37 -16.84
N ASP A 21 10.83 -8.30 -18.14
CA ASP A 21 10.06 -7.44 -19.05
C ASP A 21 8.80 -8.16 -19.52
N MET A 22 7.68 -7.80 -18.95
CA MET A 22 6.35 -8.36 -19.23
C MET A 22 5.44 -7.38 -19.98
N GLY A 23 5.97 -6.26 -20.46
CA GLY A 23 5.20 -5.24 -21.16
C GLY A 23 3.98 -4.76 -20.37
N GLN A 24 2.86 -4.54 -21.06
CA GLN A 24 1.63 -4.01 -20.45
C GLN A 24 0.97 -5.00 -19.47
N VAL A 25 1.10 -6.31 -19.70
CA VAL A 25 0.50 -7.34 -18.81
C VAL A 25 1.18 -7.42 -17.45
N ALA A 26 2.35 -6.79 -17.26
CA ALA A 26 3.04 -6.69 -15.97
C ALA A 26 2.16 -6.09 -14.85
N ARG A 27 1.12 -5.33 -15.20
CA ARG A 27 0.16 -4.77 -14.23
C ARG A 27 -0.81 -5.81 -13.65
N SER A 28 -0.97 -6.96 -14.30
CA SER A 28 -1.79 -8.05 -13.79
C SER A 28 -1.14 -8.72 -12.58
N SER A 29 -1.91 -8.92 -11.51
CA SER A 29 -1.45 -9.64 -10.31
C SER A 29 -1.13 -11.10 -10.63
N VAL A 30 -1.82 -11.71 -11.59
CA VAL A 30 -1.55 -13.09 -12.04
C VAL A 30 -0.17 -13.19 -12.67
N VAL A 31 0.15 -12.30 -13.62
CA VAL A 31 1.46 -12.25 -14.29
C VAL A 31 2.58 -11.91 -13.31
N ALA A 32 2.33 -10.96 -12.41
CA ALA A 32 3.29 -10.59 -11.36
C ALA A 32 3.56 -11.74 -10.38
N SER A 33 2.55 -12.56 -10.07
CA SER A 33 2.71 -13.74 -9.24
C SER A 33 3.57 -14.80 -9.91
N ASP A 34 3.35 -15.06 -11.20
CA ASP A 34 4.17 -16.02 -11.95
C ASP A 34 5.64 -15.55 -12.04
N ALA A 35 5.86 -14.24 -12.21
CA ALA A 35 7.20 -13.65 -12.18
C ALA A 35 7.85 -13.82 -10.80
N LEU A 36 7.12 -13.61 -9.72
CA LEU A 36 7.64 -13.79 -8.37
C LEU A 36 7.94 -15.26 -8.07
N VAL A 37 7.09 -16.20 -8.48
CA VAL A 37 7.35 -17.65 -8.36
C VAL A 37 8.60 -18.03 -9.15
N SER A 38 8.77 -17.51 -10.38
CA SER A 38 9.97 -17.74 -11.18
C SER A 38 11.23 -17.16 -10.50
N ALA A 39 11.13 -15.99 -9.87
CA ALA A 39 12.22 -15.42 -9.09
C ALA A 39 12.58 -16.28 -7.87
N LEU A 40 11.59 -16.76 -7.14
CA LEU A 40 11.80 -17.64 -5.98
C LEU A 40 12.49 -18.98 -6.35
N ALA A 41 12.37 -19.41 -7.58
CA ALA A 41 13.05 -20.61 -8.07
C ALA A 41 14.55 -20.40 -8.41
N THR A 42 15.03 -19.14 -8.42
CA THR A 42 16.44 -18.85 -8.79
C THR A 42 17.41 -18.99 -7.62
N ASP A 43 16.92 -18.85 -6.38
CA ASP A 43 17.76 -18.89 -5.17
C ASP A 43 16.94 -19.27 -3.94
N ASN A 44 17.60 -19.49 -2.80
CA ASN A 44 16.94 -19.71 -1.51
C ASN A 44 16.63 -18.39 -0.80
N PHE A 45 15.39 -17.95 -0.88
CA PHE A 45 14.94 -16.76 -0.18
C PHE A 45 14.36 -17.12 1.19
N GLY A 46 14.74 -16.37 2.23
CA GLY A 46 14.24 -16.58 3.59
C GLY A 46 12.91 -15.89 3.89
N LEU A 47 12.51 -14.90 3.07
CA LEU A 47 11.31 -14.09 3.28
C LEU A 47 10.97 -13.34 2.00
N VAL A 48 9.67 -13.21 1.71
CA VAL A 48 9.14 -12.30 0.68
C VAL A 48 8.43 -11.14 1.37
N LEU A 49 8.81 -9.91 1.02
CA LEU A 49 8.12 -8.69 1.44
C LEU A 49 7.40 -8.04 0.27
N LEU A 50 6.15 -7.67 0.47
CA LEU A 50 5.31 -6.96 -0.51
C LEU A 50 4.62 -5.78 0.18
N CYS A 51 4.28 -4.73 -0.58
CA CYS A 51 3.33 -3.73 -0.09
C CYS A 51 1.96 -4.37 0.09
N SER A 52 1.25 -4.07 1.18
CA SER A 52 -0.07 -4.64 1.46
C SER A 52 -1.21 -3.76 0.89
N ASP A 53 -1.01 -3.20 -0.30
CA ASP A 53 -2.07 -2.62 -1.10
C ASP A 53 -2.99 -3.71 -1.69
N TYR A 54 -4.00 -3.35 -2.46
CA TYR A 54 -4.92 -4.32 -3.05
C TYR A 54 -4.20 -5.33 -3.95
N ARG A 55 -3.23 -4.85 -4.75
CA ARG A 55 -2.46 -5.67 -5.70
C ARG A 55 -1.46 -6.58 -4.98
N GLY A 56 -0.73 -6.04 -4.01
CA GLY A 56 0.22 -6.82 -3.22
C GLY A 56 -0.46 -7.94 -2.42
N ARG A 57 -1.68 -7.70 -1.89
CA ARG A 57 -2.47 -8.74 -1.21
C ARG A 57 -2.89 -9.86 -2.15
N GLU A 58 -3.29 -9.51 -3.37
CA GLU A 58 -3.66 -10.48 -4.40
C GLU A 58 -2.44 -11.33 -4.83
N ILE A 59 -1.29 -10.68 -5.09
CA ILE A 59 -0.04 -11.36 -5.41
C ILE A 59 0.39 -12.27 -4.25
N ALA A 60 0.41 -11.75 -3.01
CA ALA A 60 0.81 -12.51 -1.83
C ALA A 60 -0.03 -13.78 -1.66
N GLY A 61 -1.36 -13.67 -1.78
CA GLY A 61 -2.26 -14.82 -1.66
C GLY A 61 -2.06 -15.85 -2.77
N ARG A 62 -1.87 -15.41 -4.02
CA ARG A 62 -1.63 -16.31 -5.15
C ARG A 62 -0.26 -17.01 -5.05
N VAL A 63 0.79 -16.27 -4.74
CA VAL A 63 2.14 -16.85 -4.58
C VAL A 63 2.16 -17.84 -3.41
N ALA A 64 1.54 -17.49 -2.28
CA ALA A 64 1.43 -18.39 -1.13
C ALA A 64 0.75 -19.72 -1.50
N ALA A 65 -0.33 -19.67 -2.29
CA ALA A 65 -1.02 -20.87 -2.75
C ALA A 65 -0.16 -21.71 -3.72
N LEU A 66 0.62 -21.06 -4.59
CA LEU A 66 1.49 -21.75 -5.56
C LEU A 66 2.75 -22.34 -4.93
N THR A 67 3.22 -21.77 -3.82
CA THR A 67 4.47 -22.18 -3.14
C THR A 67 4.22 -22.90 -1.81
N GLU A 68 2.96 -23.09 -1.43
CA GLU A 68 2.55 -23.65 -0.12
C GLU A 68 3.15 -22.88 1.06
N ALA A 69 3.37 -21.57 0.89
CA ALA A 69 3.98 -20.71 1.89
C ALA A 69 2.95 -20.13 2.86
N GLY A 70 3.38 -19.88 4.09
CA GLY A 70 2.60 -19.08 5.04
C GLY A 70 2.53 -17.62 4.58
N VAL A 71 1.36 -16.96 4.74
CA VAL A 71 1.17 -15.57 4.31
C VAL A 71 0.47 -14.73 5.37
N VAL A 72 0.95 -13.50 5.57
CA VAL A 72 0.30 -12.45 6.37
C VAL A 72 0.25 -11.17 5.56
N SER A 73 -0.91 -10.50 5.53
CA SER A 73 -1.08 -9.18 4.93
C SER A 73 -1.40 -8.13 5.98
N GLY A 74 -0.96 -6.89 5.76
CA GLY A 74 -1.18 -5.76 6.68
C GLY A 74 -0.32 -5.84 7.94
N ALA A 75 0.91 -6.32 7.81
CA ALA A 75 1.87 -6.30 8.90
C ALA A 75 2.25 -4.87 9.26
N SER A 76 2.27 -4.54 10.55
CA SER A 76 2.72 -3.26 11.09
C SER A 76 4.19 -3.29 11.53
N SER A 77 4.76 -4.48 11.68
CA SER A 77 6.19 -4.66 11.95
C SER A 77 6.66 -6.04 11.53
N VAL A 78 7.94 -6.13 11.19
CA VAL A 78 8.64 -7.39 10.90
C VAL A 78 9.97 -7.35 11.63
N SER A 79 10.29 -8.40 12.35
CA SER A 79 11.54 -8.52 13.09
C SER A 79 11.98 -9.98 13.18
N PHE A 80 13.27 -10.18 13.52
CA PHE A 80 13.79 -11.49 13.86
C PHE A 80 14.21 -11.50 15.33
N ASP A 81 13.71 -12.48 16.07
CA ASP A 81 14.10 -12.72 17.46
C ASP A 81 14.65 -14.14 17.58
N GLY A 82 15.94 -14.26 17.95
CA GLY A 82 16.61 -15.55 18.00
C GLY A 82 16.60 -16.35 16.67
N GLY A 83 16.50 -15.67 15.53
CA GLY A 83 16.38 -16.29 14.21
C GLY A 83 14.94 -16.65 13.81
N VAL A 84 13.95 -16.40 14.66
CA VAL A 84 12.54 -16.64 14.36
C VAL A 84 11.89 -15.36 13.83
N LEU A 85 11.26 -15.45 12.68
CA LEU A 85 10.50 -14.34 12.09
C LEU A 85 9.28 -14.03 12.95
N GLN A 86 9.18 -12.79 13.41
CA GLN A 86 8.04 -12.28 14.16
C GLN A 86 7.37 -11.14 13.41
N ILE A 87 6.06 -11.22 13.29
CA ILE A 87 5.26 -10.25 12.54
C ILE A 87 4.24 -9.63 13.49
N GLY A 88 4.29 -8.31 13.62
CA GLY A 88 3.25 -7.54 14.31
C GLY A 88 2.13 -7.19 13.36
N LYS A 89 0.90 -7.26 13.84
CA LYS A 89 -0.29 -6.86 13.07
C LYS A 89 -1.39 -6.37 14.01
N THR A 90 -2.08 -5.32 13.61
CA THR A 90 -3.33 -4.89 14.27
C THR A 90 -4.54 -5.59 13.67
N ALA A 91 -5.56 -5.82 14.49
CA ALA A 91 -6.80 -6.45 14.08
C ALA A 91 -8.01 -5.75 14.72
N LEU A 92 -9.21 -6.06 14.24
CA LEU A 92 -10.49 -5.55 14.74
C LEU A 92 -10.49 -4.00 14.83
N GLY A 93 -10.13 -3.34 13.70
CA GLY A 93 -10.10 -1.89 13.65
C GLY A 93 -9.05 -1.23 14.56
N GLY A 94 -7.92 -1.91 14.80
CA GLY A 94 -6.84 -1.39 15.65
C GLY A 94 -6.97 -1.71 17.14
N SER A 95 -8.09 -2.34 17.57
CA SER A 95 -8.34 -2.63 18.98
C SER A 95 -7.43 -3.74 19.54
N TRP A 96 -6.85 -4.56 18.68
CA TRP A 96 -6.01 -5.69 19.05
C TRP A 96 -4.66 -5.62 18.36
N SER A 97 -3.61 -5.95 19.10
CA SER A 97 -2.27 -6.21 18.57
C SER A 97 -2.01 -7.71 18.59
N MET A 98 -1.57 -8.24 17.46
CA MET A 98 -1.20 -9.65 17.34
C MET A 98 0.28 -9.79 17.03
N ARG A 99 0.88 -10.82 17.59
CA ARG A 99 2.21 -11.31 17.19
C ARG A 99 2.00 -12.63 16.47
N ILE A 100 2.51 -12.72 15.26
CA ILE A 100 2.31 -13.87 14.36
C ILE A 100 3.68 -14.46 14.06
N VAL A 101 3.79 -15.76 14.11
CA VAL A 101 4.92 -16.54 13.60
C VAL A 101 4.42 -17.34 12.41
N LEU A 102 5.13 -17.26 11.30
CA LEU A 102 4.84 -18.06 10.11
C LEU A 102 5.80 -19.26 10.05
N GLU A 103 5.22 -20.41 9.78
CA GLU A 103 5.96 -21.62 9.50
C GLU A 103 6.09 -21.81 7.98
N GLY A 104 7.14 -22.51 7.53
CA GLY A 104 7.40 -22.79 6.12
C GLY A 104 8.76 -22.26 5.66
N GLN A 105 9.13 -22.58 4.43
CA GLN A 105 10.49 -22.29 3.93
C GLN A 105 10.65 -20.80 3.58
N THR A 106 9.69 -20.19 2.92
CA THR A 106 9.77 -18.80 2.45
C THR A 106 8.44 -18.08 2.74
N PRO A 107 8.23 -17.60 3.98
CA PRO A 107 7.01 -16.89 4.34
C PRO A 107 6.86 -15.60 3.53
N ILE A 108 5.60 -15.20 3.31
CA ILE A 108 5.23 -14.01 2.53
C ILE A 108 4.55 -13.01 3.45
N VAL A 109 5.09 -11.80 3.50
CA VAL A 109 4.57 -10.74 4.38
C VAL A 109 4.25 -9.50 3.58
N GLY A 110 2.97 -9.12 3.58
CA GLY A 110 2.52 -7.83 3.08
C GLY A 110 2.62 -6.78 4.17
N ILE A 111 3.46 -5.77 3.97
CA ILE A 111 3.67 -4.65 4.88
C ILE A 111 2.61 -3.58 4.64
N ALA A 112 1.97 -3.08 5.70
CA ALA A 112 1.07 -1.94 5.61
C ALA A 112 1.83 -0.68 5.18
N SER A 113 1.17 0.22 4.45
CA SER A 113 1.80 1.47 4.02
C SER A 113 2.16 2.34 5.23
N GLY A 114 3.29 3.07 5.15
CA GLY A 114 3.71 4.07 6.12
C GLY A 114 4.11 3.54 7.51
N VAL A 115 4.34 2.22 7.67
CA VAL A 115 4.73 1.64 8.97
C VAL A 115 6.23 1.38 9.09
N ILE A 116 6.97 1.55 8.01
CA ILE A 116 8.43 1.39 7.97
C ILE A 116 9.01 2.64 7.33
N ASP A 117 9.94 3.28 8.01
CA ASP A 117 10.69 4.40 7.48
C ASP A 117 11.79 3.92 6.52
N GLU A 118 12.02 4.68 5.47
CA GLU A 118 13.14 4.44 4.56
C GLU A 118 14.45 4.72 5.28
N ALA A 119 15.42 3.85 5.10
CA ALA A 119 16.76 4.02 5.64
C ALA A 119 17.81 3.66 4.58
N GLU A 120 18.69 4.61 4.29
CA GLU A 120 19.81 4.40 3.41
C GLU A 120 20.89 3.54 4.08
N VAL A 121 21.52 2.68 3.30
CA VAL A 121 22.64 1.88 3.78
C VAL A 121 23.96 2.64 3.67
N ALA A 122 24.86 2.44 4.64
CA ALA A 122 26.16 3.13 4.68
C ALA A 122 27.07 2.76 3.49
N SER A 123 26.86 1.63 2.85
CA SER A 123 27.70 1.12 1.75
C SER A 123 26.81 0.49 0.66
N PRO A 124 26.23 1.31 -0.23
CA PRO A 124 25.44 0.83 -1.37
C PRO A 124 26.27 -0.06 -2.29
N VAL A 125 25.64 -1.13 -2.81
CA VAL A 125 26.25 -2.03 -3.79
C VAL A 125 25.74 -1.66 -5.18
N ALA A 126 26.64 -1.51 -6.15
CA ALA A 126 26.25 -1.26 -7.53
C ALA A 126 25.42 -2.42 -8.09
N LEU A 127 24.17 -2.14 -8.46
CA LEU A 127 23.24 -3.11 -9.02
C LEU A 127 23.33 -3.16 -10.53
N THR A 128 23.31 -4.37 -11.06
CA THR A 128 23.12 -4.61 -12.50
C THR A 128 21.85 -5.46 -12.66
N PRO A 129 20.85 -4.98 -13.42
CA PRO A 129 19.65 -5.76 -13.67
C PRO A 129 19.99 -7.09 -14.35
N GLN A 130 19.56 -8.19 -13.76
CA GLN A 130 19.68 -9.54 -14.31
C GLN A 130 18.34 -9.93 -14.93
N ALA A 131 18.38 -10.38 -16.18
CA ALA A 131 17.16 -10.81 -16.86
C ALA A 131 16.57 -12.05 -16.17
N LEU A 132 15.30 -11.95 -15.78
CA LEU A 132 14.52 -13.06 -15.24
C LEU A 132 13.66 -13.68 -16.35
N SER A 133 13.87 -14.96 -16.62
CA SER A 133 12.95 -15.74 -17.48
C SER A 133 11.73 -16.13 -16.66
N VAL A 134 10.54 -15.77 -17.13
CA VAL A 134 9.27 -16.06 -16.45
C VAL A 134 8.51 -17.14 -17.19
N GLU A 135 8.14 -18.18 -16.47
CA GLU A 135 7.21 -19.19 -16.96
C GLU A 135 5.78 -18.77 -16.63
N LEU A 136 5.04 -18.35 -17.65
CA LEU A 136 3.65 -17.92 -17.47
C LEU A 136 2.70 -19.11 -17.37
N SER A 137 1.81 -19.06 -16.39
CA SER A 137 0.68 -19.98 -16.27
C SER A 137 -0.31 -19.83 -17.44
N PRO A 138 -1.17 -20.83 -17.72
CA PRO A 138 -2.22 -20.72 -18.74
C PRO A 138 -3.13 -19.51 -18.52
N GLU A 139 -3.46 -19.19 -17.28
CA GLU A 139 -4.27 -18.05 -16.89
C GLU A 139 -3.57 -16.73 -17.24
N ALA A 140 -2.26 -16.62 -16.94
CA ALA A 140 -1.47 -15.43 -17.26
C ALA A 140 -1.36 -15.21 -18.77
N ARG A 141 -1.21 -16.27 -19.55
CA ARG A 141 -1.15 -16.21 -21.02
C ARG A 141 -2.47 -15.80 -21.67
N ALA A 142 -3.59 -16.03 -20.98
CA ALA A 142 -4.92 -15.65 -21.45
C ALA A 142 -5.26 -14.17 -21.19
N ILE A 143 -4.40 -13.43 -20.46
CA ILE A 143 -4.65 -12.03 -20.13
C ILE A 143 -4.30 -11.14 -21.32
N GLU A 144 -5.26 -10.34 -21.74
CA GLU A 144 -5.10 -9.31 -22.76
C GLU A 144 -5.44 -7.93 -22.17
N VAL A 145 -4.57 -6.96 -22.35
CA VAL A 145 -4.81 -5.57 -21.97
C VAL A 145 -5.53 -4.87 -23.11
N VAL A 146 -6.84 -4.74 -23.00
CA VAL A 146 -7.69 -4.13 -24.03
C VAL A 146 -7.48 -2.61 -24.10
N SER A 147 -7.33 -1.96 -22.94
CA SER A 147 -7.05 -0.52 -22.87
C SER A 147 -6.35 -0.17 -21.58
N SER A 148 -5.59 0.91 -21.58
CA SER A 148 -4.97 1.51 -20.41
C SER A 148 -5.19 3.01 -20.47
N VAL A 149 -5.84 3.55 -19.44
CA VAL A 149 -6.06 4.99 -19.29
C VAL A 149 -5.18 5.44 -18.13
N ALA A 150 -4.30 6.42 -18.40
CA ALA A 150 -3.55 7.05 -17.33
C ALA A 150 -4.51 7.93 -16.52
N ASP A 151 -4.37 7.90 -15.20
CA ASP A 151 -5.01 8.90 -14.36
C ASP A 151 -4.11 10.13 -14.34
N ASP A 152 -4.48 11.13 -15.16
CA ASP A 152 -3.77 12.41 -15.27
C ASP A 152 -4.22 13.40 -14.17
N SER A 153 -4.74 12.91 -13.04
CA SER A 153 -5.08 13.76 -11.91
C SER A 153 -3.83 14.55 -11.47
N GLU A 154 -3.90 15.87 -11.61
CA GLU A 154 -2.85 16.76 -11.14
C GLU A 154 -2.80 16.71 -9.60
N GLY A 155 -1.64 16.40 -9.02
CA GLY A 155 -1.42 16.47 -7.59
C GLY A 155 -0.70 15.25 -6.99
N VAL A 156 -0.51 15.32 -5.69
CA VAL A 156 0.09 14.22 -4.92
C VAL A 156 -0.91 13.08 -4.81
N SER A 157 -0.48 11.85 -5.12
CA SER A 157 -1.30 10.66 -4.92
C SER A 157 -1.76 10.58 -3.47
N LEU A 158 -3.05 10.31 -3.26
CA LEU A 158 -3.59 10.20 -1.90
C LEU A 158 -2.88 9.10 -1.08
N GLN A 159 -2.39 8.06 -1.73
CA GLN A 159 -1.69 6.94 -1.07
C GLN A 159 -0.27 7.31 -0.61
N ASP A 160 0.39 8.25 -1.32
CA ASP A 160 1.78 8.63 -1.09
C ASP A 160 1.89 9.99 -0.36
N ALA A 161 0.74 10.63 -0.08
CA ALA A 161 0.72 11.95 0.52
C ALA A 161 1.15 11.93 1.99
N SER A 162 2.14 12.75 2.32
CA SER A 162 2.53 12.99 3.71
C SER A 162 1.49 13.81 4.50
N THR A 163 0.71 14.63 3.80
CA THR A 163 -0.40 15.41 4.37
C THR A 163 -1.68 15.12 3.61
N VAL A 164 -2.76 14.84 4.33
CA VAL A 164 -4.08 14.58 3.76
C VAL A 164 -5.12 15.49 4.40
N VAL A 165 -5.89 16.20 3.57
CA VAL A 165 -7.06 16.98 4.02
C VAL A 165 -8.31 16.27 3.54
N CYS A 166 -9.14 15.80 4.47
CA CYS A 166 -10.32 15.01 4.19
C CYS A 166 -11.61 15.80 4.43
N GLY A 167 -12.49 15.84 3.45
CA GLY A 167 -13.83 16.39 3.57
C GLY A 167 -14.84 15.33 3.98
N GLY A 168 -15.62 15.62 5.04
CA GLY A 168 -16.75 14.81 5.46
C GLY A 168 -18.09 15.44 5.10
N ARG A 169 -19.17 14.88 5.61
CA ARG A 169 -20.53 15.41 5.40
C ARG A 169 -20.68 16.86 5.91
N GLY A 170 -19.96 17.22 6.98
CA GLY A 170 -20.05 18.53 7.59
C GLY A 170 -19.57 19.70 6.73
N VAL A 171 -18.84 19.46 5.62
CA VAL A 171 -18.49 20.53 4.66
C VAL A 171 -19.66 20.88 3.72
N ASN A 172 -20.77 20.15 3.78
CA ASN A 172 -21.99 20.42 3.00
C ASN A 172 -21.74 20.65 1.50
N GLY A 173 -20.82 19.89 0.92
CA GLY A 173 -20.46 19.97 -0.51
C GLY A 173 -19.39 21.01 -0.85
N ASP A 174 -18.93 21.83 0.10
CA ASP A 174 -17.86 22.81 -0.14
C ASP A 174 -16.47 22.14 -0.15
N PHE A 175 -16.21 21.34 -1.17
CA PHE A 175 -14.89 20.77 -1.42
C PHE A 175 -13.87 21.78 -1.95
N GLY A 176 -14.30 23.01 -2.30
CA GLY A 176 -13.40 24.11 -2.62
C GLY A 176 -12.50 24.46 -1.43
N LEU A 177 -13.07 24.51 -0.23
CA LEU A 177 -12.32 24.74 1.00
C LEU A 177 -11.31 23.59 1.30
N VAL A 178 -11.75 22.34 1.14
CA VAL A 178 -10.91 21.16 1.35
C VAL A 178 -9.70 21.18 0.41
N ARG A 179 -9.96 21.41 -0.89
CA ARG A 179 -8.89 21.49 -1.92
C ARG A 179 -7.96 22.67 -1.67
N SER A 180 -8.48 23.82 -1.29
CA SER A 180 -7.65 25.01 -1.01
C SER A 180 -6.70 24.76 0.15
N LEU A 181 -7.15 24.11 1.22
CA LEU A 181 -6.31 23.78 2.36
C LEU A 181 -5.28 22.71 2.01
N ALA A 182 -5.67 21.66 1.28
CA ALA A 182 -4.75 20.64 0.81
C ALA A 182 -3.64 21.25 -0.05
N ASN A 183 -3.97 22.09 -1.01
CA ASN A 183 -3.00 22.78 -1.87
C ASN A 183 -2.05 23.68 -1.06
N ALA A 184 -2.57 24.42 -0.08
CA ALA A 184 -1.76 25.31 0.77
C ALA A 184 -0.73 24.53 1.61
N LEU A 185 -1.03 23.27 1.93
CA LEU A 185 -0.16 22.38 2.71
C LEU A 185 0.68 21.44 1.83
N GLY A 186 0.55 21.52 0.51
CA GLY A 186 1.21 20.57 -0.40
C GLY A 186 0.72 19.13 -0.22
N GLY A 187 -0.51 18.96 0.25
CA GLY A 187 -1.11 17.67 0.56
C GLY A 187 -2.12 17.18 -0.47
N ALA A 188 -2.64 15.98 -0.26
CA ALA A 188 -3.68 15.37 -1.06
C ALA A 188 -5.07 15.59 -0.46
N VAL A 189 -6.09 15.52 -1.32
CA VAL A 189 -7.52 15.60 -0.93
C VAL A 189 -8.06 14.20 -0.71
N GLY A 190 -8.70 14.00 0.44
CA GLY A 190 -9.47 12.81 0.76
C GLY A 190 -10.94 13.12 1.00
N ALA A 191 -11.77 12.09 0.99
CA ALA A 191 -13.19 12.21 1.22
C ALA A 191 -13.73 11.05 2.07
N THR A 192 -14.77 11.34 2.86
CA THR A 192 -15.52 10.26 3.50
C THR A 192 -16.45 9.58 2.49
N ARG A 193 -16.86 8.35 2.80
CA ARG A 193 -17.82 7.62 1.96
C ARG A 193 -19.07 8.45 1.64
N VAL A 194 -19.66 9.13 2.63
CA VAL A 194 -20.86 9.96 2.44
C VAL A 194 -20.59 11.06 1.43
N ALA A 195 -19.45 11.75 1.51
CA ALA A 195 -19.11 12.80 0.55
C ALA A 195 -18.98 12.27 -0.89
N CYS A 196 -18.46 11.05 -1.05
CA CYS A 196 -18.41 10.38 -2.37
C CYS A 196 -19.80 9.93 -2.85
N ASP A 197 -20.65 9.41 -1.95
CA ASP A 197 -22.02 8.98 -2.27
C ASP A 197 -22.90 10.17 -2.72
N GLU A 198 -22.68 11.37 -2.14
CA GLU A 198 -23.33 12.62 -2.53
C GLU A 198 -22.73 13.25 -3.81
N GLY A 199 -21.68 12.66 -4.38
CA GLY A 199 -21.03 13.14 -5.59
C GLY A 199 -20.13 14.37 -5.41
N TRP A 200 -19.77 14.75 -4.18
CA TRP A 200 -18.89 15.89 -3.88
C TRP A 200 -17.42 15.62 -4.14
N ALA A 201 -17.05 14.33 -4.11
CA ALA A 201 -15.70 13.85 -4.39
C ALA A 201 -15.76 12.52 -5.14
N PRO A 202 -14.75 12.21 -5.98
CA PRO A 202 -14.69 10.93 -6.68
C PRO A 202 -14.37 9.78 -5.71
N ARG A 203 -14.74 8.55 -6.10
CA ARG A 203 -14.46 7.35 -5.31
C ARG A 203 -12.97 7.07 -5.10
N SER A 204 -12.12 7.55 -5.99
CA SER A 204 -10.66 7.46 -5.86
C SER A 204 -10.11 8.24 -4.66
N GLU A 205 -10.84 9.25 -4.18
CA GLU A 205 -10.50 10.03 -2.98
C GLU A 205 -11.11 9.44 -1.68
N GLN A 206 -11.86 8.33 -1.77
CA GLN A 206 -12.54 7.78 -0.60
C GLN A 206 -11.55 7.11 0.37
N ILE A 207 -11.60 7.54 1.64
CA ILE A 207 -10.85 6.97 2.77
C ILE A 207 -11.77 6.15 3.65
N GLY A 208 -11.31 4.97 4.09
CA GLY A 208 -12.04 4.12 5.04
C GLY A 208 -12.04 2.65 4.67
N GLN A 209 -12.86 1.87 5.34
CA GLN A 209 -12.95 0.41 5.20
C GLN A 209 -13.21 -0.06 3.76
N THR A 210 -14.01 0.71 3.00
CA THR A 210 -14.37 0.43 1.60
C THR A 210 -13.66 1.34 0.60
N GLY A 211 -12.69 2.11 1.07
CA GLY A 211 -11.83 3.00 0.30
C GLY A 211 -10.36 2.73 0.57
N LEU A 212 -9.57 3.78 0.50
CA LEU A 212 -8.14 3.73 0.77
C LEU A 212 -7.87 3.68 2.27
N THR A 213 -6.82 2.96 2.65
CA THR A 213 -6.21 3.03 3.98
C THR A 213 -4.89 3.76 3.85
N LEU A 214 -4.70 4.77 4.68
CA LEU A 214 -3.62 5.75 4.60
C LEU A 214 -2.91 5.85 5.95
N THR A 215 -1.66 6.27 5.90
CA THR A 215 -0.83 6.53 7.09
C THR A 215 -0.02 7.82 6.91
N PRO A 216 -0.66 8.97 6.61
CA PRO A 216 0.04 10.22 6.43
C PRO A 216 0.67 10.70 7.75
N ASN A 217 1.68 11.55 7.66
CA ASN A 217 2.21 12.25 8.82
C ASN A 217 1.16 13.19 9.44
N LEU A 218 0.35 13.83 8.59
CA LEU A 218 -0.72 14.72 9.03
C LEU A 218 -2.03 14.40 8.31
N TYR A 219 -3.06 14.08 9.07
CA TYR A 219 -4.44 13.97 8.59
C TYR A 219 -5.26 15.13 9.18
N ILE A 220 -5.98 15.87 8.34
CA ILE A 220 -6.91 16.94 8.75
C ILE A 220 -8.31 16.56 8.26
N GLY A 221 -9.22 16.31 9.20
CA GLY A 221 -10.63 16.03 8.89
C GLY A 221 -11.49 17.30 9.03
N LEU A 222 -12.12 17.74 7.94
CA LEU A 222 -13.04 18.86 7.91
C LEU A 222 -14.49 18.33 7.85
N GLY A 223 -15.27 18.54 8.88
CA GLY A 223 -16.63 18.03 8.96
C GLY A 223 -16.75 16.50 8.93
N VAL A 224 -15.75 15.82 9.45
CA VAL A 224 -15.69 14.35 9.56
C VAL A 224 -16.15 13.96 10.96
N SER A 225 -17.12 13.03 11.06
CA SER A 225 -17.67 12.60 12.35
C SER A 225 -16.84 11.52 13.06
N GLY A 226 -15.92 10.86 12.38
CA GLY A 226 -15.13 9.78 12.98
C GLY A 226 -15.85 8.44 13.10
N ALA A 227 -16.83 8.16 12.25
CA ALA A 227 -17.44 6.84 12.18
C ALA A 227 -16.36 5.76 11.96
N ILE A 228 -16.50 4.60 12.62
CA ILE A 228 -15.49 3.52 12.61
C ILE A 228 -15.09 3.08 11.19
N HIS A 229 -16.06 3.06 10.26
CA HIS A 229 -15.78 2.71 8.86
C HIS A 229 -14.87 3.72 8.14
N HIS A 230 -14.76 4.94 8.64
CA HIS A 230 -13.84 5.96 8.16
C HIS A 230 -12.51 5.88 8.91
N THR A 231 -12.56 5.85 10.25
CA THR A 231 -11.35 5.92 11.09
C THR A 231 -10.39 4.75 10.85
N VAL A 232 -10.87 3.55 10.53
CA VAL A 232 -10.01 2.41 10.16
C VAL A 232 -9.14 2.69 8.94
N GLY A 233 -9.49 3.67 8.10
CA GLY A 233 -8.72 4.07 6.93
C GLY A 233 -7.66 5.14 7.21
N MET A 234 -7.64 5.78 8.40
CA MET A 234 -6.73 6.89 8.69
C MET A 234 -6.16 6.92 10.12
N GLN A 235 -6.64 6.06 11.00
CA GLN A 235 -6.27 6.07 12.43
C GLN A 235 -4.77 5.82 12.71
N SER A 236 -4.04 5.30 11.73
CA SER A 236 -2.58 5.10 11.82
C SER A 236 -1.78 6.33 11.36
N SER A 237 -2.43 7.46 11.09
CA SER A 237 -1.75 8.74 10.83
C SER A 237 -0.94 9.16 12.04
N ALA A 238 0.23 9.78 11.83
CA ALA A 238 1.08 10.21 12.94
C ALA A 238 0.42 11.34 13.76
N HIS A 239 -0.29 12.25 13.06
CA HIS A 239 -1.05 13.34 13.67
C HIS A 239 -2.43 13.44 13.04
N ILE A 240 -3.45 13.56 13.88
CA ILE A 240 -4.85 13.73 13.45
C ILE A 240 -5.37 15.03 14.01
N VAL A 241 -5.87 15.88 13.11
CA VAL A 241 -6.56 17.14 13.44
C VAL A 241 -8.00 17.03 12.97
N ALA A 242 -8.95 17.27 13.84
CA ALA A 242 -10.36 17.27 13.52
C ALA A 242 -10.93 18.69 13.65
N VAL A 243 -11.67 19.11 12.63
CA VAL A 243 -12.45 20.35 12.62
C VAL A 243 -13.90 19.95 12.35
N CYS A 244 -14.70 19.90 13.40
CA CYS A 244 -16.12 19.61 13.30
C CYS A 244 -16.91 20.38 14.37
N ASP A 245 -18.20 20.55 14.14
CA ASP A 245 -19.11 21.30 15.01
C ASP A 245 -19.75 20.42 16.11
N ASP A 246 -19.59 19.11 16.03
CA ASP A 246 -20.05 18.17 17.04
C ASP A 246 -18.93 17.90 18.06
N PRO A 247 -19.07 18.38 19.32
CA PRO A 247 -18.07 18.18 20.36
C PRO A 247 -17.94 16.70 20.80
N ASP A 248 -18.94 15.88 20.53
CA ASP A 248 -18.98 14.47 20.88
C ASP A 248 -18.61 13.55 19.69
N ALA A 249 -18.12 14.13 18.57
CA ALA A 249 -17.68 13.37 17.41
C ALA A 249 -16.51 12.45 17.77
N PRO A 250 -16.59 11.14 17.44
CA PRO A 250 -15.57 10.16 17.84
C PRO A 250 -14.24 10.24 17.08
N ILE A 251 -14.08 11.23 16.19
CA ILE A 251 -12.85 11.44 15.45
C ILE A 251 -11.67 11.86 16.34
#